data_81d1a12f6c9bac9f8389fd9100ef912d
#
_entry.id   81d1a12f6c9bac9f8389fd9100ef912d
#
_cell.length_a   1.000
_cell.length_b   1.000
_cell.length_c   1.000
_cell.angle_alpha   90.00
_cell.angle_beta   90.00
_cell.angle_gamma   90.00
#
_symmetry.space_group_name_H-M   'P 1'
#
loop_
_entity.id
_entity.type
_entity.pdbx_description
1 polymer ?
#
loop_
_entity_poly.entity_id
_entity_poly.type
_entity_poly.pdbx_seq_one_letter_code
_entity_poly.pdbx_strand_id
1 'polypeptide(L)'
;MLADAGFDAVLVENMHDLPYLRRTVGPEIVAAATVATRAVVDAVSIPVGLQILAGANHEALSVAHAAGADFIRTEGFAYASVADEGIFAEADAGPLLRFRRMIGADRIAIWADVRKKHAAHALTADLSIADLVSGTHFAGADAVIITGAHTGDAASAADIEEAAAASPLPVMVGSGVDATSLPGLLRVASGVIVGSALKVDGRWDNELDPERIARIVEARAGG
;
A
#
# COMPACT_ATOMS: atom_id res chain seq x y z
N MET A 1 9.90 -14.05 11.06
CA MET A 1 9.47 -13.14 12.16
C MET A 1 8.02 -12.66 11.98
N LEU A 2 7.68 -11.80 10.99
CA LEU A 2 6.28 -11.32 10.86
C LEU A 2 5.28 -12.44 10.59
N ALA A 3 5.56 -13.33 9.64
CA ALA A 3 4.72 -14.50 9.37
C ALA A 3 4.54 -15.40 10.60
N ASP A 4 5.62 -15.67 11.33
CA ASP A 4 5.57 -16.50 12.54
C ASP A 4 4.80 -15.84 13.69
N ALA A 5 4.77 -14.50 13.71
CA ALA A 5 4.01 -13.72 14.67
C ALA A 5 2.50 -13.67 14.36
N GLY A 6 2.07 -14.15 13.17
CA GLY A 6 0.65 -14.25 12.81
C GLY A 6 0.12 -13.10 11.95
N PHE A 7 0.98 -12.36 11.24
CA PHE A 7 0.52 -11.43 10.20
C PHE A 7 -0.04 -12.20 9.00
N ASP A 8 -1.07 -11.64 8.36
CA ASP A 8 -1.79 -12.31 7.25
C ASP A 8 -1.09 -12.10 5.91
N ALA A 9 -0.25 -11.06 5.78
CA ALA A 9 0.54 -10.75 4.60
C ALA A 9 1.76 -9.91 4.97
N VAL A 10 2.74 -9.83 4.08
CA VAL A 10 3.86 -8.88 4.17
C VAL A 10 3.93 -8.03 2.91
N LEU A 11 4.36 -6.77 3.05
CA LEU A 11 4.53 -5.83 1.95
C LEU A 11 5.98 -5.37 1.90
N VAL A 12 6.64 -5.58 0.76
CA VAL A 12 8.00 -5.13 0.49
C VAL A 12 7.93 -3.73 -0.14
N GLU A 13 8.69 -2.78 0.41
CA GLU A 13 8.75 -1.39 -0.09
C GLU A 13 10.21 -0.92 -0.12
N ASN A 14 10.62 -0.18 -1.16
CA ASN A 14 11.96 0.39 -1.28
C ASN A 14 12.11 1.71 -0.48
N MET A 15 11.66 1.75 0.78
CA MET A 15 11.62 2.95 1.62
C MET A 15 12.97 3.64 1.80
N HIS A 16 14.09 2.89 1.75
CA HIS A 16 15.44 3.44 1.92
C HIS A 16 16.09 3.94 0.61
N ASP A 17 15.38 3.82 -0.51
CA ASP A 17 15.86 4.24 -1.83
C ASP A 17 15.52 5.73 -2.11
N LEU A 18 16.03 6.60 -1.24
CA LEU A 18 15.79 8.04 -1.30
C LEU A 18 16.85 8.78 -2.11
N PRO A 19 16.47 9.86 -2.85
CA PRO A 19 15.10 10.36 -3.10
C PRO A 19 14.35 9.50 -4.12
N TYR A 20 13.03 9.36 -3.94
CA TYR A 20 12.22 8.53 -4.83
C TYR A 20 12.12 9.11 -6.25
N LEU A 21 12.13 8.21 -7.23
CA LEU A 21 11.90 8.55 -8.64
C LEU A 21 10.41 8.46 -8.96
N ARG A 22 9.87 9.50 -9.58
CA ARG A 22 8.45 9.54 -9.94
C ARG A 22 8.15 8.62 -11.14
N ARG A 23 7.22 7.68 -10.99
CA ARG A 23 6.63 6.81 -12.02
C ARG A 23 7.52 5.73 -12.60
N THR A 24 8.76 6.01 -12.86
CA THR A 24 9.68 5.05 -13.51
C THR A 24 10.97 4.95 -12.73
N VAL A 25 11.50 3.75 -12.62
CA VAL A 25 12.80 3.47 -12.01
C VAL A 25 13.71 2.75 -13.01
N GLY A 26 15.02 2.82 -12.77
CA GLY A 26 15.98 2.12 -13.60
C GLY A 26 16.02 0.61 -13.43
N PRO A 27 16.68 -0.10 -14.35
CA PRO A 27 16.80 -1.56 -14.28
C PRO A 27 17.54 -2.05 -13.04
N GLU A 28 18.40 -1.24 -12.44
CA GLU A 28 19.12 -1.53 -11.18
C GLU A 28 18.14 -1.68 -10.00
N ILE A 29 17.13 -0.80 -9.91
CA ILE A 29 16.10 -0.87 -8.86
C ILE A 29 15.19 -2.08 -9.10
N VAL A 30 14.77 -2.31 -10.35
CA VAL A 30 13.96 -3.47 -10.72
C VAL A 30 14.68 -4.77 -10.37
N ALA A 31 15.95 -4.88 -10.70
CA ALA A 31 16.76 -6.06 -10.40
C ALA A 31 16.90 -6.30 -8.89
N ALA A 32 17.25 -5.27 -8.13
CA ALA A 32 17.37 -5.34 -6.68
C ALA A 32 16.03 -5.70 -6.01
N ALA A 33 14.94 -5.04 -6.40
CA ALA A 33 13.61 -5.32 -5.90
C ALA A 33 13.17 -6.77 -6.21
N THR A 34 13.51 -7.30 -7.40
CA THR A 34 13.19 -8.68 -7.77
C THR A 34 13.89 -9.68 -6.85
N VAL A 35 15.18 -9.48 -6.60
CA VAL A 35 15.95 -10.36 -5.71
C VAL A 35 15.42 -10.30 -4.27
N ALA A 36 15.17 -9.09 -3.76
CA ALA A 36 14.65 -8.89 -2.42
C ALA A 36 13.25 -9.49 -2.24
N THR A 37 12.34 -9.22 -3.19
CA THR A 37 10.97 -9.75 -3.15
C THR A 37 10.97 -11.28 -3.27
N ARG A 38 11.79 -11.85 -4.14
CA ARG A 38 11.94 -13.31 -4.28
C ARG A 38 12.40 -13.94 -2.97
N ALA A 39 13.40 -13.34 -2.32
CA ALA A 39 13.90 -13.84 -1.02
C ALA A 39 12.80 -13.84 0.06
N VAL A 40 11.92 -12.82 0.07
CA VAL A 40 10.79 -12.79 0.99
C VAL A 40 9.75 -13.87 0.63
N VAL A 41 9.39 -14.00 -0.64
CA VAL A 41 8.44 -15.05 -1.11
C VAL A 41 8.94 -16.45 -0.71
N ASP A 42 10.24 -16.72 -0.85
CA ASP A 42 10.81 -18.02 -0.47
C ASP A 42 10.85 -18.25 1.05
N ALA A 43 10.85 -17.18 1.84
CA ALA A 43 10.98 -17.24 3.30
C ALA A 43 9.66 -17.35 4.06
N VAL A 44 8.51 -17.07 3.41
CA VAL A 44 7.20 -17.04 4.10
C VAL A 44 6.16 -17.85 3.33
N SER A 45 5.11 -18.29 4.05
CA SER A 45 3.96 -19.01 3.46
C SER A 45 2.69 -18.14 3.36
N ILE A 46 2.80 -16.88 3.76
CA ILE A 46 1.70 -15.90 3.68
C ILE A 46 1.87 -15.03 2.42
N PRO A 47 0.79 -14.39 1.92
CA PRO A 47 0.84 -13.52 0.76
C PRO A 47 1.91 -12.43 0.88
N VAL A 48 2.59 -12.16 -0.23
CA VAL A 48 3.62 -11.13 -0.34
C VAL A 48 3.16 -10.06 -1.31
N GLY A 49 3.19 -8.81 -0.86
CA GLY A 49 2.96 -7.64 -1.70
C GLY A 49 4.23 -6.88 -2.01
N LEU A 50 4.16 -6.00 -2.99
CA LEU A 50 5.26 -5.11 -3.38
C LEU A 50 4.77 -3.70 -3.69
N GLN A 51 5.53 -2.69 -3.27
CA GLN A 51 5.43 -1.33 -3.76
C GLN A 51 6.82 -0.83 -4.18
N ILE A 52 6.90 -0.13 -5.31
CA ILE A 52 8.10 0.63 -5.70
C ILE A 52 7.74 2.11 -5.73
N LEU A 53 8.34 2.86 -4.82
CA LEU A 53 8.15 4.29 -4.63
C LEU A 53 8.93 5.10 -5.68
N ALA A 54 8.34 6.20 -6.22
CA ALA A 54 6.97 6.60 -5.99
C ALA A 54 6.13 6.34 -7.24
N GLY A 55 5.17 5.43 -7.10
CA GLY A 55 4.23 5.13 -8.20
C GLY A 55 4.85 4.44 -9.43
N ALA A 56 5.98 3.74 -9.29
CA ALA A 56 6.58 2.91 -10.35
C ALA A 56 5.80 1.58 -10.46
N ASN A 57 4.50 1.70 -10.80
CA ASN A 57 3.52 0.61 -10.72
C ASN A 57 3.77 -0.49 -11.76
N HIS A 58 4.24 -0.13 -12.96
CA HIS A 58 4.58 -1.11 -14.02
C HIS A 58 5.79 -1.95 -13.63
N GLU A 59 6.80 -1.32 -13.05
CA GLU A 59 8.00 -1.99 -12.55
C GLU A 59 7.66 -2.86 -11.35
N ALA A 60 6.83 -2.35 -10.42
CA ALA A 60 6.34 -3.14 -9.29
C ALA A 60 5.57 -4.39 -9.76
N LEU A 61 4.70 -4.25 -10.75
CA LEU A 61 3.96 -5.38 -11.32
C LEU A 61 4.89 -6.39 -12.01
N SER A 62 5.89 -5.91 -12.75
CA SER A 62 6.91 -6.77 -13.38
C SER A 62 7.71 -7.57 -12.36
N VAL A 63 8.16 -6.89 -11.29
CA VAL A 63 8.88 -7.52 -10.17
C VAL A 63 7.99 -8.52 -9.46
N ALA A 64 6.75 -8.16 -9.12
CA ALA A 64 5.80 -9.05 -8.45
C ALA A 64 5.54 -10.31 -9.28
N HIS A 65 5.37 -10.15 -10.61
CA HIS A 65 5.18 -11.28 -11.51
C HIS A 65 6.41 -12.22 -11.56
N ALA A 66 7.59 -11.65 -11.69
CA ALA A 66 8.85 -12.40 -11.78
C ALA A 66 9.22 -13.08 -10.43
N ALA A 67 9.04 -12.38 -9.32
CA ALA A 67 9.37 -12.87 -7.99
C ALA A 67 8.31 -13.81 -7.39
N GLY A 68 7.09 -13.82 -7.91
CA GLY A 68 6.00 -14.66 -7.40
C GLY A 68 5.18 -14.01 -6.28
N ALA A 69 5.19 -12.68 -6.16
CA ALA A 69 4.35 -11.96 -5.21
C ALA A 69 2.87 -11.98 -5.63
N ASP A 70 1.96 -11.69 -4.70
CA ASP A 70 0.53 -11.88 -4.84
C ASP A 70 -0.23 -10.58 -5.15
N PHE A 71 0.27 -9.44 -4.71
CA PHE A 71 -0.35 -8.13 -4.95
C PHE A 71 0.69 -7.03 -5.07
N ILE A 72 0.27 -5.90 -5.64
CA ILE A 72 1.04 -4.65 -5.59
C ILE A 72 0.22 -3.54 -4.96
N ARG A 73 0.88 -2.64 -4.22
CA ARG A 73 0.32 -1.36 -3.80
C ARG A 73 0.69 -0.31 -4.84
N THR A 74 -0.30 0.46 -5.28
CA THR A 74 -0.15 1.42 -6.37
C THR A 74 -0.47 2.84 -5.92
N GLU A 75 0.34 3.80 -6.36
CA GLU A 75 0.09 5.22 -6.21
C GLU A 75 -0.33 5.82 -7.54
N GLY A 76 -1.26 6.81 -7.50
CA GLY A 76 -1.76 7.46 -8.70
C GLY A 76 -2.44 6.50 -9.68
N PHE A 77 -3.12 5.49 -9.17
CA PHE A 77 -3.87 4.52 -9.98
C PHE A 77 -5.06 5.15 -10.67
N ALA A 78 -5.87 5.91 -9.93
CA ALA A 78 -6.97 6.71 -10.43
C ALA A 78 -6.75 8.18 -10.06
N TYR A 79 -7.27 9.08 -10.88
CA TYR A 79 -7.15 10.54 -10.75
C TYR A 79 -5.70 11.07 -10.82
N ALA A 80 -5.60 12.38 -11.02
CA ALA A 80 -4.33 13.11 -10.92
C ALA A 80 -4.12 13.60 -9.49
N SER A 81 -2.85 13.78 -9.09
CA SER A 81 -2.48 14.33 -7.79
C SER A 81 -1.15 15.07 -7.85
N VAL A 82 -0.85 15.88 -6.82
CA VAL A 82 0.44 16.54 -6.64
C VAL A 82 1.09 15.96 -5.39
N ALA A 83 2.22 15.30 -5.54
CA ALA A 83 2.99 14.73 -4.44
C ALA A 83 4.32 15.47 -4.27
N ASP A 84 5.10 15.14 -3.25
CA ASP A 84 6.43 15.70 -3.05
C ASP A 84 7.41 15.29 -4.17
N GLU A 85 7.17 14.18 -4.88
CA GLU A 85 7.92 13.78 -6.07
C GLU A 85 7.46 14.51 -7.36
N GLY A 86 6.44 15.35 -7.27
CA GLY A 86 5.89 16.13 -8.36
C GLY A 86 4.47 15.77 -8.78
N ILE A 87 4.09 16.17 -9.99
CA ILE A 87 2.74 15.99 -10.51
C ILE A 87 2.56 14.58 -11.07
N PHE A 88 1.59 13.86 -10.54
CA PHE A 88 1.03 12.66 -11.13
C PHE A 88 -0.15 13.06 -12.01
N ALA A 89 0.15 13.51 -13.24
CA ALA A 89 -0.82 14.12 -14.14
C ALA A 89 -1.80 13.11 -14.73
N GLU A 90 -1.38 11.86 -14.90
CA GLU A 90 -2.15 10.81 -15.56
C GLU A 90 -2.48 9.68 -14.58
N ALA A 91 -3.70 9.18 -14.65
CA ALA A 91 -4.11 7.97 -13.94
C ALA A 91 -3.48 6.73 -14.61
N ASP A 92 -2.96 5.82 -13.78
CA ASP A 92 -2.20 4.67 -14.26
C ASP A 92 -3.05 3.42 -14.54
N ALA A 93 -4.31 3.40 -14.12
CA ALA A 93 -5.18 2.23 -14.20
C ALA A 93 -5.25 1.63 -15.61
N GLY A 94 -5.51 2.44 -16.61
CA GLY A 94 -5.67 1.98 -17.99
C GLY A 94 -4.40 1.31 -18.54
N PRO A 95 -3.25 1.98 -18.54
CA PRO A 95 -1.97 1.40 -18.95
C PRO A 95 -1.58 0.17 -18.12
N LEU A 96 -1.66 0.26 -16.78
CA LEU A 96 -1.24 -0.80 -15.86
C LEU A 96 -2.05 -2.09 -16.02
N LEU A 97 -3.38 -2.00 -16.12
CA LEU A 97 -4.22 -3.19 -16.27
C LEU A 97 -4.05 -3.86 -17.64
N ARG A 98 -3.81 -3.08 -18.69
CA ARG A 98 -3.45 -3.64 -20.01
C ARG A 98 -2.09 -4.31 -19.98
N PHE A 99 -1.13 -3.72 -19.29
CA PHE A 99 0.19 -4.30 -19.08
C PHE A 99 0.09 -5.59 -18.26
N ARG A 100 -0.69 -5.60 -17.15
CA ARG A 100 -0.96 -6.80 -16.33
C ARG A 100 -1.40 -7.98 -17.21
N ARG A 101 -2.38 -7.75 -18.08
CA ARG A 101 -2.87 -8.78 -19.01
C ARG A 101 -1.83 -9.19 -20.04
N MET A 102 -1.10 -8.22 -20.59
CA MET A 102 -0.09 -8.46 -21.62
C MET A 102 1.01 -9.40 -21.14
N ILE A 103 1.45 -9.27 -19.88
CA ILE A 103 2.51 -10.12 -19.29
C ILE A 103 1.95 -11.38 -18.61
N GLY A 104 0.64 -11.63 -18.65
CA GLY A 104 0.01 -12.78 -18.01
C GLY A 104 0.01 -12.72 -16.47
N ALA A 105 -0.01 -11.53 -15.90
CA ALA A 105 0.05 -11.29 -14.45
C ALA A 105 -1.35 -11.10 -13.81
N ASP A 106 -2.42 -11.62 -14.42
CA ASP A 106 -3.82 -11.43 -13.97
C ASP A 106 -4.06 -11.90 -12.52
N ARG A 107 -3.24 -12.82 -12.00
CA ARG A 107 -3.31 -13.28 -10.61
C ARG A 107 -2.87 -12.25 -9.58
N ILE A 108 -2.13 -11.22 -9.98
CA ILE A 108 -1.58 -10.21 -9.06
C ILE A 108 -2.64 -9.15 -8.80
N ALA A 109 -3.05 -9.02 -7.55
CA ALA A 109 -4.05 -8.03 -7.14
C ALA A 109 -3.46 -6.62 -7.13
N ILE A 110 -4.28 -5.63 -7.48
CA ILE A 110 -3.93 -4.20 -7.48
C ILE A 110 -4.61 -3.52 -6.29
N TRP A 111 -3.84 -3.12 -5.29
CA TRP A 111 -4.30 -2.35 -4.15
C TRP A 111 -3.95 -0.87 -4.36
N ALA A 112 -4.95 -0.02 -4.50
CA ALA A 112 -4.75 1.36 -4.93
C ALA A 112 -4.91 2.36 -3.80
N ASP A 113 -3.91 3.23 -3.60
CA ASP A 113 -4.02 4.40 -2.72
C ASP A 113 -5.07 5.36 -3.29
N VAL A 114 -6.07 5.74 -2.47
CA VAL A 114 -7.12 6.68 -2.85
C VAL A 114 -6.71 8.11 -2.57
N ARG A 115 -6.29 8.41 -1.34
CA ARG A 115 -5.63 9.67 -0.98
C ARG A 115 -4.25 9.34 -0.45
N LYS A 116 -3.22 9.49 -1.30
CA LYS A 116 -1.83 9.25 -0.92
C LYS A 116 -1.38 10.27 0.14
N LYS A 117 -0.69 9.79 1.18
CA LYS A 117 0.09 10.67 2.09
C LYS A 117 1.17 11.44 1.30
N HIS A 118 1.69 12.53 1.86
CA HIS A 118 2.69 13.39 1.20
C HIS A 118 2.20 13.92 -0.16
N ALA A 119 0.91 14.26 -0.25
CA ALA A 119 0.32 14.78 -1.47
C ALA A 119 -0.69 15.88 -1.19
N ALA A 120 -0.83 16.79 -2.14
CA ALA A 120 -1.89 17.78 -2.17
C ALA A 120 -3.03 17.27 -3.06
N HIS A 121 -4.23 17.26 -2.53
CA HIS A 121 -5.42 16.76 -3.25
C HIS A 121 -6.26 17.90 -3.83
N ALA A 122 -5.63 19.03 -4.16
CA ALA A 122 -6.31 20.20 -4.70
C ALA A 122 -7.03 19.94 -6.03
N LEU A 123 -6.50 19.02 -6.86
CA LEU A 123 -7.09 18.65 -8.15
C LEU A 123 -8.41 17.86 -8.02
N THR A 124 -8.67 17.27 -6.86
CA THR A 124 -9.85 16.46 -6.56
C THR A 124 -10.56 16.95 -5.30
N ALA A 125 -10.38 18.25 -4.96
CA ALA A 125 -10.92 18.83 -3.74
C ALA A 125 -12.46 18.91 -3.72
N ASP A 126 -13.08 18.83 -4.89
CA ASP A 126 -14.52 18.76 -5.12
C ASP A 126 -15.11 17.35 -5.05
N LEU A 127 -14.28 16.32 -4.88
CA LEU A 127 -14.70 14.93 -4.75
C LEU A 127 -14.66 14.47 -3.27
N SER A 128 -15.73 13.78 -2.86
CA SER A 128 -15.75 13.06 -1.58
C SER A 128 -14.85 11.83 -1.59
N ILE A 129 -14.59 11.23 -0.44
CA ILE A 129 -13.92 9.92 -0.35
C ILE A 129 -14.74 8.86 -1.07
N ALA A 130 -16.06 8.91 -0.94
CA ALA A 130 -16.98 8.00 -1.64
C ALA A 130 -16.83 8.07 -3.16
N ASP A 131 -16.73 9.29 -3.73
CA ASP A 131 -16.52 9.48 -5.16
C ASP A 131 -15.18 8.91 -5.62
N LEU A 132 -14.12 9.18 -4.86
CA LEU A 132 -12.77 8.70 -5.16
C LEU A 132 -12.68 7.17 -5.10
N VAL A 133 -13.28 6.54 -4.11
CA VAL A 133 -13.35 5.09 -3.97
C VAL A 133 -14.16 4.47 -5.12
N SER A 134 -15.32 5.04 -5.44
CA SER A 134 -16.17 4.58 -6.56
C SER A 134 -15.42 4.67 -7.88
N GLY A 135 -14.71 5.77 -8.13
CA GLY A 135 -13.89 5.94 -9.33
C GLY A 135 -12.72 4.98 -9.40
N THR A 136 -12.08 4.68 -8.27
CA THR A 136 -10.98 3.72 -8.17
C THR A 136 -11.47 2.28 -8.43
N HIS A 137 -12.64 1.93 -7.90
CA HIS A 137 -13.31 0.67 -8.22
C HIS A 137 -13.64 0.57 -9.71
N PHE A 138 -14.28 1.61 -10.27
CA PHE A 138 -14.61 1.65 -11.71
C PHE A 138 -13.35 1.53 -12.59
N ALA A 139 -12.22 2.07 -12.14
CA ALA A 139 -10.94 1.95 -12.82
C ALA A 139 -10.33 0.53 -12.76
N GLY A 140 -10.88 -0.37 -11.93
CA GLY A 140 -10.50 -1.79 -11.89
C GLY A 140 -9.46 -2.16 -10.83
N ALA A 141 -9.39 -1.44 -9.72
CA ALA A 141 -8.63 -1.87 -8.54
C ALA A 141 -9.28 -3.10 -7.88
N ASP A 142 -8.47 -3.90 -7.18
CA ASP A 142 -8.91 -5.07 -6.42
C ASP A 142 -9.10 -4.76 -4.92
N ALA A 143 -8.46 -3.71 -4.41
CA ALA A 143 -8.68 -3.12 -3.09
C ALA A 143 -8.32 -1.63 -3.09
N VAL A 144 -8.83 -0.89 -2.12
CA VAL A 144 -8.50 0.53 -1.91
C VAL A 144 -7.74 0.72 -0.59
N ILE A 145 -6.82 1.69 -0.55
CA ILE A 145 -6.03 2.01 0.63
C ILE A 145 -6.28 3.47 1.00
N ILE A 146 -6.72 3.70 2.23
CA ILE A 146 -6.87 5.03 2.81
C ILE A 146 -5.68 5.30 3.73
N THR A 147 -5.03 6.46 3.57
CA THR A 147 -3.87 6.86 4.38
C THR A 147 -4.11 8.18 5.09
N GLY A 148 -3.32 8.47 6.14
CA GLY A 148 -3.24 9.81 6.74
C GLY A 148 -2.48 10.80 5.84
N ALA A 149 -2.32 12.03 6.30
CA ALA A 149 -1.66 13.10 5.53
C ALA A 149 -0.14 12.88 5.39
N HIS A 150 0.50 12.40 6.45
CA HIS A 150 1.96 12.17 6.48
C HIS A 150 2.30 10.78 7.02
N THR A 151 3.60 10.39 6.91
CA THR A 151 4.08 9.13 7.46
C THR A 151 3.88 9.10 8.98
N GLY A 152 3.16 8.09 9.47
CA GLY A 152 2.81 7.95 10.88
C GLY A 152 1.52 8.63 11.30
N ASP A 153 0.95 9.51 10.46
CA ASP A 153 -0.37 10.10 10.74
C ASP A 153 -1.47 9.05 10.49
N ALA A 154 -2.43 8.99 11.40
CA ALA A 154 -3.61 8.15 11.23
C ALA A 154 -4.53 8.72 10.15
N ALA A 155 -5.14 7.84 9.36
CA ALA A 155 -6.25 8.23 8.51
C ALA A 155 -7.43 8.69 9.36
N SER A 156 -8.21 9.65 8.85
CA SER A 156 -9.41 10.12 9.54
C SER A 156 -10.41 8.97 9.69
N ALA A 157 -10.96 8.79 10.90
CA ALA A 157 -12.00 7.77 11.13
C ALA A 157 -13.22 8.00 10.22
N ALA A 158 -13.61 9.25 10.00
CA ALA A 158 -14.70 9.62 9.10
C ALA A 158 -14.40 9.21 7.65
N ASP A 159 -13.18 9.44 7.16
CA ASP A 159 -12.77 9.04 5.80
C ASP A 159 -12.78 7.50 5.64
N ILE A 160 -12.36 6.76 6.66
CA ILE A 160 -12.38 5.29 6.63
C ILE A 160 -13.81 4.75 6.62
N GLU A 161 -14.69 5.30 7.47
CA GLU A 161 -16.11 4.92 7.53
C GLU A 161 -16.83 5.26 6.21
N GLU A 162 -16.59 6.45 5.64
CA GLU A 162 -17.14 6.84 4.35
C GLU A 162 -16.65 5.92 3.22
N ALA A 163 -15.34 5.62 3.19
CA ALA A 163 -14.76 4.71 2.23
C ALA A 163 -15.36 3.29 2.35
N ALA A 164 -15.47 2.76 3.56
CA ALA A 164 -16.02 1.42 3.82
C ALA A 164 -17.50 1.32 3.44
N ALA A 165 -18.29 2.38 3.68
CA ALA A 165 -19.69 2.42 3.30
C ALA A 165 -19.92 2.53 1.78
N ALA A 166 -19.01 3.18 1.06
CA ALA A 166 -19.12 3.42 -0.39
C ALA A 166 -18.45 2.33 -1.24
N SER A 167 -17.49 1.58 -0.68
CA SER A 167 -16.67 0.64 -1.44
C SER A 167 -17.28 -0.75 -1.55
N PRO A 168 -17.41 -1.29 -2.78
CA PRO A 168 -17.65 -2.72 -2.96
C PRO A 168 -16.36 -3.56 -2.84
N LEU A 169 -15.20 -2.91 -2.74
CA LEU A 169 -13.89 -3.52 -2.60
C LEU A 169 -13.45 -3.54 -1.13
N PRO A 170 -12.51 -4.43 -0.74
CA PRO A 170 -11.83 -4.34 0.55
C PRO A 170 -11.20 -2.96 0.75
N VAL A 171 -11.42 -2.37 1.92
CA VAL A 171 -10.83 -1.09 2.34
C VAL A 171 -9.72 -1.37 3.34
N MET A 172 -8.50 -0.97 2.98
CA MET A 172 -7.32 -1.10 3.82
C MET A 172 -6.94 0.27 4.42
N VAL A 173 -6.42 0.28 5.64
CA VAL A 173 -5.84 1.50 6.23
C VAL A 173 -4.32 1.40 6.16
N GLY A 174 -3.68 2.36 5.49
CA GLY A 174 -2.26 2.27 5.10
C GLY A 174 -1.28 3.13 5.89
N SER A 175 -1.68 3.83 6.95
CA SER A 175 -0.80 4.72 7.70
C SER A 175 -1.29 4.97 9.13
N GLY A 176 -0.35 5.26 10.06
CA GLY A 176 -0.66 5.65 11.43
C GLY A 176 -1.29 4.55 12.29
N VAL A 177 -1.15 3.29 11.90
CA VAL A 177 -1.70 2.16 12.64
C VAL A 177 -0.70 1.73 13.72
N ASP A 178 -1.19 1.69 14.95
CA ASP A 178 -0.47 1.19 16.12
C ASP A 178 -1.35 0.26 16.97
N ALA A 179 -0.81 -0.28 18.07
CA ALA A 179 -1.55 -1.18 18.95
C ALA A 179 -2.79 -0.55 19.59
N THR A 180 -2.82 0.77 19.74
CA THR A 180 -3.96 1.49 20.35
C THR A 180 -5.10 1.68 19.34
N SER A 181 -4.77 2.07 18.11
CA SER A 181 -5.73 2.35 17.05
C SER A 181 -6.26 1.07 16.37
N LEU A 182 -5.45 0.01 16.32
CA LEU A 182 -5.73 -1.22 15.58
C LEU A 182 -7.11 -1.84 15.85
N PRO A 183 -7.57 -2.06 17.11
CA PRO A 183 -8.86 -2.68 17.35
C PRO A 183 -10.04 -1.85 16.80
N GLY A 184 -9.92 -0.52 16.88
CA GLY A 184 -10.92 0.41 16.32
C GLY A 184 -10.99 0.34 14.81
N LEU A 185 -9.84 0.31 14.15
CA LEU A 185 -9.73 0.27 12.69
C LEU A 185 -10.28 -1.04 12.10
N LEU A 186 -9.98 -2.19 12.73
CA LEU A 186 -10.46 -3.50 12.27
C LEU A 186 -11.98 -3.70 12.39
N ARG A 187 -12.70 -2.82 13.10
CA ARG A 187 -14.18 -2.87 13.12
C ARG A 187 -14.81 -2.28 11.85
N VAL A 188 -14.10 -1.41 11.14
CA VAL A 188 -14.63 -0.68 9.98
C VAL A 188 -13.86 -0.96 8.69
N ALA A 189 -12.58 -1.27 8.77
CA ALA A 189 -11.74 -1.60 7.62
C ALA A 189 -11.60 -3.12 7.44
N SER A 190 -11.36 -3.54 6.21
CA SER A 190 -11.10 -4.94 5.87
C SER A 190 -9.72 -5.41 6.33
N GLY A 191 -8.80 -4.47 6.55
CA GLY A 191 -7.46 -4.75 7.04
C GLY A 191 -6.63 -3.48 7.21
N VAL A 192 -5.41 -3.66 7.70
CA VAL A 192 -4.48 -2.56 7.96
C VAL A 192 -3.07 -2.89 7.49
N ILE A 193 -2.31 -1.85 7.11
CA ILE A 193 -0.87 -1.96 6.81
C ILE A 193 -0.12 -1.30 7.97
N VAL A 194 0.68 -2.07 8.68
CA VAL A 194 1.47 -1.60 9.81
C VAL A 194 2.93 -1.56 9.41
N GLY A 195 3.55 -0.40 9.53
CA GLY A 195 4.97 -0.20 9.17
C GLY A 195 5.79 0.28 10.37
N SER A 196 5.90 1.60 10.56
CA SER A 196 6.76 2.22 11.58
C SER A 196 6.49 1.72 12.99
N ALA A 197 5.23 1.42 13.35
CA ALA A 197 4.87 0.92 14.66
C ALA A 197 5.50 -0.43 15.02
N LEU A 198 5.98 -1.21 14.05
CA LEU A 198 6.67 -2.50 14.25
C LEU A 198 8.18 -2.34 14.49
N LYS A 199 8.71 -1.13 14.34
CA LYS A 199 10.15 -0.86 14.34
C LYS A 199 10.59 -0.19 15.63
N VAL A 200 11.88 -0.31 15.95
CA VAL A 200 12.50 0.34 17.12
C VAL A 200 12.16 1.82 17.10
N ASP A 201 11.75 2.34 18.26
CA ASP A 201 11.32 3.72 18.50
C ASP A 201 10.14 4.19 17.62
N GLY A 202 9.46 3.29 16.92
CA GLY A 202 8.39 3.65 15.97
C GLY A 202 8.89 4.39 14.73
N ARG A 203 10.17 4.30 14.42
CA ARG A 203 10.80 4.99 13.30
C ARG A 203 10.86 4.07 12.08
N TRP A 204 10.43 4.59 10.94
CA TRP A 204 10.35 3.84 9.69
C TRP A 204 11.72 3.32 9.19
N ASP A 205 12.81 4.00 9.54
CA ASP A 205 14.19 3.73 9.13
C ASP A 205 14.95 2.77 10.07
N ASN A 206 14.35 2.42 11.21
CA ASN A 206 14.93 1.48 12.16
C ASN A 206 14.60 0.01 11.83
N GLU A 207 15.26 -0.90 12.53
CA GLU A 207 15.03 -2.35 12.50
C GLU A 207 13.66 -2.72 13.09
N LEU A 208 13.18 -3.94 12.78
CA LEU A 208 11.99 -4.51 13.42
C LEU A 208 12.23 -4.76 14.91
N ASP A 209 11.25 -4.46 15.75
CA ASP A 209 11.25 -4.64 17.18
C ASP A 209 10.29 -5.78 17.57
N PRO A 210 10.80 -6.93 18.07
CA PRO A 210 9.95 -8.07 18.44
C PRO A 210 8.89 -7.74 19.50
N GLU A 211 9.18 -6.83 20.45
CA GLU A 211 8.20 -6.46 21.49
C GLU A 211 7.05 -5.62 20.89
N ARG A 212 7.35 -4.75 19.93
CA ARG A 212 6.34 -3.98 19.23
C ARG A 212 5.48 -4.87 18.33
N ILE A 213 6.09 -5.84 17.66
CA ILE A 213 5.40 -6.86 16.88
C ILE A 213 4.40 -7.61 17.78
N ALA A 214 4.84 -8.10 18.94
CA ALA A 214 3.99 -8.81 19.90
C ALA A 214 2.80 -7.95 20.35
N ARG A 215 3.04 -6.67 20.68
CA ARG A 215 1.94 -5.73 21.05
C ARG A 215 0.89 -5.53 19.97
N ILE A 216 1.29 -5.48 18.70
CA ILE A 216 0.34 -5.38 17.57
C ILE A 216 -0.49 -6.66 17.45
N VAL A 217 0.12 -7.82 17.59
CA VAL A 217 -0.57 -9.12 17.53
C VAL A 217 -1.56 -9.28 18.72
N GLU A 218 -1.15 -8.90 19.92
CA GLU A 218 -2.01 -8.90 21.10
C GLU A 218 -3.21 -7.96 20.94
N ALA A 219 -2.97 -6.74 20.43
CA ALA A 219 -4.05 -5.77 20.18
C ALA A 219 -5.08 -6.28 19.15
N ARG A 220 -4.64 -7.04 18.15
CA ARG A 220 -5.52 -7.70 17.17
C ARG A 220 -6.42 -8.75 17.83
N ALA A 221 -5.88 -9.55 18.75
CA ALA A 221 -6.61 -10.64 19.41
C ALA A 221 -7.64 -10.15 20.44
N GLY A 222 -7.46 -8.94 20.95
CA GLY A 222 -8.34 -8.33 21.98
C GLY A 222 -9.48 -7.48 21.42
N GLY A 223 -9.61 -7.32 20.13
CA GLY A 223 -10.68 -6.56 19.46
C GLY A 223 -11.61 -7.45 18.70
#